data_c42f7dca2fa701baa6c443fa0455f868
#
_entry.id   c42f7dca2fa701baa6c443fa0455f868
#
_cell.length_a   1.000
_cell.length_b   1.000
_cell.length_c   1.000
_cell.angle_alpha   90.00
_cell.angle_beta   90.00
_cell.angle_gamma   90.00
#
_symmetry.space_group_name_H-M   'P 1'
#
loop_
_entity.id
_entity.type
_entity.pdbx_description
1 polymer ?
#
loop_
_entity_poly.entity_id
_entity_poly.type
_entity_poly.pdbx_seq_one_letter_code
_entity_poly.pdbx_strand_id
1 'polypeptide(L)'
;MLFQTTQAHEELRAKIRAFAEEEVKPIAFSLDQANEFPAEAVKKLGEMGLMGIPYPKEYGGAGLDAISYAIAVEELSRVDGGTGVILSAHVSLGSWPIFAFGTEEQKQKYLVPLARGEKIGAFGLTEPNAGSDAGGTETTAVDKGDHYLLNGGKIFITNAPKADTYVVFAVTTPDIGTRGISAFIVEKGWKGFEFGDHYDKMGIRSSSTAELIFNDVKVPKENLLGKEGEGFKIAMATLDGGRIGIAAQALGIAQGAYESALEYSKERVQFGKPIAAQQSLAFKLADMATKLRCARFLIYSAAELKEHHAPYGMESAMAKMYASDIALEVTNDAVQIYGGTGFLKGMDVERMYRDAKITTIYEGTNEIQRVVIASHLIGKISKGNEGGSRSVAKKPAPITGVRKRQIFRDGESKDKVAALVEALKKDGHDFTVGIP
;
A
#
# COMPACT_ATOMS: atom_id res chain seq x y z
N MET A 1 11.63 -19.30 7.76
CA MET A 1 11.91 -19.76 6.39
C MET A 1 12.85 -18.75 5.74
N LEU A 2 14.02 -19.17 5.25
CA LEU A 2 14.92 -18.27 4.51
C LEU A 2 14.32 -18.10 3.12
N PHE A 3 13.79 -16.91 2.84
CA PHE A 3 13.28 -16.56 1.53
C PHE A 3 14.45 -16.39 0.55
N GLN A 4 14.35 -17.02 -0.62
CA GLN A 4 15.30 -16.84 -1.73
C GLN A 4 14.54 -16.63 -3.02
N THR A 5 14.90 -15.58 -3.77
CA THR A 5 14.46 -15.43 -5.15
C THR A 5 15.04 -16.54 -6.01
N THR A 6 14.26 -17.01 -6.97
CA THR A 6 14.70 -18.00 -7.96
C THR A 6 15.45 -17.31 -9.09
N GLN A 7 16.15 -18.09 -9.92
CA GLN A 7 16.78 -17.56 -11.13
C GLN A 7 15.74 -16.89 -12.05
N ALA A 8 14.54 -17.46 -12.18
CA ALA A 8 13.46 -16.87 -12.98
C ALA A 8 13.01 -15.48 -12.43
N HIS A 9 12.98 -15.30 -11.11
CA HIS A 9 12.71 -14.00 -10.50
C HIS A 9 13.79 -12.96 -10.86
N GLU A 10 15.07 -13.34 -10.83
CA GLU A 10 16.16 -12.42 -11.17
C GLU A 10 16.22 -12.09 -12.66
N GLU A 11 15.90 -13.04 -13.53
CA GLU A 11 15.75 -12.81 -14.98
C GLU A 11 14.58 -11.87 -15.27
N LEU A 12 13.43 -12.05 -14.59
CA LEU A 12 12.29 -11.16 -14.68
C LEU A 12 12.65 -9.75 -14.19
N ARG A 13 13.33 -9.66 -13.03
CA ARG A 13 13.82 -8.39 -12.47
C ARG A 13 14.70 -7.66 -13.48
N ALA A 14 15.68 -8.34 -14.06
CA ALA A 14 16.59 -7.76 -15.03
C ALA A 14 15.84 -7.24 -16.29
N LYS A 15 14.87 -8.00 -16.78
CA LYS A 15 14.04 -7.61 -17.93
C LYS A 15 13.19 -6.36 -17.62
N ILE A 16 12.54 -6.32 -16.44
CA ILE A 16 11.70 -5.17 -16.07
C ILE A 16 12.56 -3.95 -15.78
N ARG A 17 13.72 -4.12 -15.13
CA ARG A 17 14.68 -3.05 -14.90
C ARG A 17 15.16 -2.42 -16.21
N ALA A 18 15.52 -3.22 -17.20
CA ALA A 18 15.91 -2.73 -18.53
C ALA A 18 14.78 -1.92 -19.16
N PHE A 19 13.56 -2.44 -19.17
CA PHE A 19 12.38 -1.70 -19.65
C PHE A 19 12.18 -0.37 -18.90
N ALA A 20 12.27 -0.39 -17.56
CA ALA A 20 12.08 0.81 -16.75
C ALA A 20 13.15 1.88 -17.04
N GLU A 21 14.42 1.50 -17.24
CA GLU A 21 15.49 2.43 -17.59
C GLU A 21 15.35 2.98 -19.02
N GLU A 22 14.94 2.15 -19.97
CA GLU A 22 14.88 2.52 -21.39
C GLU A 22 13.62 3.28 -21.77
N GLU A 23 12.46 2.91 -21.17
CA GLU A 23 11.15 3.39 -21.62
C GLU A 23 10.45 4.32 -20.60
N VAL A 24 10.69 4.16 -19.30
CA VAL A 24 10.01 4.93 -18.26
C VAL A 24 10.88 6.07 -17.75
N LYS A 25 12.14 5.82 -17.42
CA LYS A 25 13.04 6.81 -16.85
C LYS A 25 13.20 8.08 -17.71
N PRO A 26 13.35 7.99 -19.06
CA PRO A 26 13.54 9.17 -19.88
C PRO A 26 12.34 10.13 -19.90
N ILE A 27 11.14 9.62 -19.61
CA ILE A 27 9.89 10.39 -19.64
C ILE A 27 9.38 10.76 -18.25
N ALA A 28 9.90 10.16 -17.17
CA ALA A 28 9.38 10.30 -15.80
C ALA A 28 9.30 11.77 -15.35
N PHE A 29 10.33 12.58 -15.63
CA PHE A 29 10.34 13.99 -15.28
C PHE A 29 9.28 14.79 -16.04
N SER A 30 9.15 14.62 -17.35
CA SER A 30 8.16 15.33 -18.15
C SER A 30 6.73 14.98 -17.77
N LEU A 31 6.47 13.70 -17.47
CA LEU A 31 5.17 13.23 -16.99
C LEU A 31 4.81 13.82 -15.61
N ASP A 32 5.78 13.88 -14.69
CA ASP A 32 5.60 14.53 -13.39
C ASP A 32 5.25 16.00 -13.54
N GLN A 33 5.97 16.74 -14.39
CA GLN A 33 5.69 18.16 -14.61
C GLN A 33 4.33 18.40 -15.26
N ALA A 34 3.98 17.60 -16.26
CA ALA A 34 2.73 17.74 -17.01
C ALA A 34 1.50 17.14 -16.30
N ASN A 35 1.70 16.35 -15.23
CA ASN A 35 0.64 15.55 -14.58
C ASN A 35 -0.04 14.61 -15.60
N GLU A 36 0.75 13.93 -16.45
CA GLU A 36 0.28 13.14 -17.58
C GLU A 36 0.51 11.63 -17.36
N PHE A 37 -0.42 10.84 -17.90
CA PHE A 37 -0.42 9.39 -17.84
C PHE A 37 0.53 8.80 -18.91
N PRO A 38 1.39 7.80 -18.56
CA PRO A 38 2.37 7.17 -19.45
C PRO A 38 1.74 6.13 -20.40
N ALA A 39 0.86 6.57 -21.29
CA ALA A 39 0.01 5.67 -22.11
C ALA A 39 0.83 4.63 -22.91
N GLU A 40 1.91 5.06 -23.56
CA GLU A 40 2.75 4.16 -24.36
C GLU A 40 3.52 3.15 -23.49
N ALA A 41 4.03 3.58 -22.34
CA ALA A 41 4.71 2.66 -21.41
C ALA A 41 3.72 1.62 -20.85
N VAL A 42 2.49 2.04 -20.49
CA VAL A 42 1.44 1.12 -20.00
C VAL A 42 1.02 0.12 -21.09
N LYS A 43 0.89 0.55 -22.34
CA LYS A 43 0.64 -0.34 -23.47
C LYS A 43 1.73 -1.41 -23.61
N LYS A 44 3.00 -0.99 -23.56
CA LYS A 44 4.16 -1.92 -23.60
C LYS A 44 4.18 -2.89 -22.40
N LEU A 45 3.74 -2.46 -21.20
CA LEU A 45 3.56 -3.39 -20.06
C LEU A 45 2.54 -4.49 -20.39
N GLY A 46 1.46 -4.17 -21.11
CA GLY A 46 0.50 -5.15 -21.63
C GLY A 46 1.15 -6.13 -22.61
N GLU A 47 1.89 -5.61 -23.61
CA GLU A 47 2.61 -6.41 -24.61
C GLU A 47 3.65 -7.35 -23.97
N MET A 48 4.25 -6.94 -22.84
CA MET A 48 5.16 -7.77 -22.05
C MET A 48 4.45 -8.80 -21.16
N GLY A 49 3.11 -8.79 -21.09
CA GLY A 49 2.32 -9.67 -20.23
C GLY A 49 2.30 -9.24 -18.74
N LEU A 50 2.80 -8.04 -18.42
CA LEU A 50 2.93 -7.60 -17.03
C LEU A 50 1.58 -7.16 -16.42
N MET A 51 0.60 -6.78 -17.23
CA MET A 51 -0.73 -6.41 -16.75
C MET A 51 -1.51 -7.62 -16.19
N GLY A 52 -1.12 -8.83 -16.55
CA GLY A 52 -1.73 -10.08 -16.09
C GLY A 52 -0.78 -11.00 -15.32
N ILE A 53 0.27 -10.49 -14.67
CA ILE A 53 1.35 -11.28 -14.06
C ILE A 53 0.84 -12.50 -13.27
N PRO A 54 -0.05 -12.36 -12.25
CA PRO A 54 -0.42 -13.49 -11.40
C PRO A 54 -1.58 -14.33 -11.95
N TYR A 55 -2.20 -13.91 -13.06
CA TYR A 55 -3.39 -14.61 -13.54
C TYR A 55 -3.01 -15.79 -14.43
N PRO A 56 -3.79 -16.89 -14.35
CA PRO A 56 -3.59 -18.05 -15.20
C PRO A 56 -3.60 -17.73 -16.69
N LYS A 57 -2.88 -18.52 -17.47
CA LYS A 57 -2.79 -18.35 -18.93
C LYS A 57 -4.12 -18.49 -19.63
N GLU A 58 -5.05 -19.27 -19.09
CA GLU A 58 -6.42 -19.43 -19.60
C GLU A 58 -7.22 -18.13 -19.60
N TYR A 59 -6.87 -17.19 -18.69
CA TYR A 59 -7.43 -15.83 -18.65
C TYR A 59 -6.52 -14.78 -19.34
N GLY A 60 -5.52 -15.24 -20.09
CA GLY A 60 -4.60 -14.33 -20.79
C GLY A 60 -3.48 -13.75 -19.93
N GLY A 61 -3.33 -14.21 -18.70
CA GLY A 61 -2.27 -13.80 -17.79
C GLY A 61 -0.95 -14.52 -18.05
N ALA A 62 0.11 -14.11 -17.33
CA ALA A 62 1.44 -14.72 -17.46
C ALA A 62 1.59 -16.01 -16.63
N GLY A 63 0.74 -16.26 -15.66
CA GLY A 63 0.78 -17.42 -14.76
C GLY A 63 2.02 -17.43 -13.86
N LEU A 64 2.51 -16.24 -13.48
CA LEU A 64 3.63 -16.07 -12.56
C LEU A 64 3.11 -15.88 -11.12
N ASP A 65 4.02 -15.91 -10.16
CA ASP A 65 3.68 -15.85 -8.74
C ASP A 65 3.54 -14.41 -8.18
N ALA A 66 3.15 -14.32 -6.91
CA ALA A 66 2.96 -13.05 -6.21
C ALA A 66 4.29 -12.31 -5.98
N ILE A 67 5.43 -12.99 -5.96
CA ILE A 67 6.76 -12.39 -5.85
C ILE A 67 7.13 -11.71 -7.18
N SER A 68 6.85 -12.35 -8.29
CA SER A 68 7.02 -11.79 -9.64
C SER A 68 6.24 -10.48 -9.80
N TYR A 69 5.02 -10.42 -9.27
CA TYR A 69 4.24 -9.20 -9.22
C TYR A 69 4.90 -8.11 -8.36
N ALA A 70 5.37 -8.46 -7.16
CA ALA A 70 6.06 -7.51 -6.29
C ALA A 70 7.35 -6.97 -6.93
N ILE A 71 8.13 -7.83 -7.61
CA ILE A 71 9.32 -7.44 -8.38
C ILE A 71 8.96 -6.44 -9.48
N ALA A 72 7.87 -6.67 -10.20
CA ALA A 72 7.46 -5.78 -11.29
C ALA A 72 7.11 -4.38 -10.78
N VAL A 73 6.34 -4.30 -9.70
CA VAL A 73 5.99 -3.01 -9.06
C VAL A 73 7.23 -2.34 -8.48
N GLU A 74 8.13 -3.07 -7.83
CA GLU A 74 9.40 -2.56 -7.27
C GLU A 74 10.26 -1.91 -8.36
N GLU A 75 10.55 -2.64 -9.47
CA GLU A 75 11.46 -2.17 -10.51
C GLU A 75 10.90 -0.98 -11.30
N LEU A 76 9.60 -0.93 -11.57
CA LEU A 76 8.97 0.24 -12.19
C LEU A 76 9.01 1.44 -11.26
N SER A 77 8.69 1.24 -9.98
CA SER A 77 8.65 2.32 -8.98
C SER A 77 10.04 2.87 -8.65
N ARG A 78 11.08 2.09 -8.91
CA ARG A 78 12.49 2.52 -8.77
C ARG A 78 12.81 3.71 -9.67
N VAL A 79 12.15 3.85 -10.79
CA VAL A 79 12.33 4.97 -11.72
C VAL A 79 11.15 5.94 -11.72
N ASP A 80 9.90 5.45 -11.54
CA ASP A 80 8.70 6.28 -11.46
C ASP A 80 7.60 5.63 -10.61
N GLY A 81 7.35 6.21 -9.43
CA GLY A 81 6.33 5.72 -8.51
C GLY A 81 4.92 5.73 -9.08
N GLY A 82 4.62 6.63 -10.02
CA GLY A 82 3.34 6.70 -10.69
C GLY A 82 3.11 5.54 -11.67
N THR A 83 4.09 5.19 -12.48
CA THR A 83 4.01 4.01 -13.37
C THR A 83 3.88 2.71 -12.55
N GLY A 84 4.62 2.61 -11.43
CA GLY A 84 4.50 1.45 -10.54
C GLY A 84 3.11 1.28 -9.95
N VAL A 85 2.46 2.37 -9.49
CA VAL A 85 1.11 2.29 -8.93
C VAL A 85 0.02 2.03 -9.98
N ILE A 86 0.21 2.47 -11.22
CA ILE A 86 -0.71 2.13 -12.31
C ILE A 86 -0.81 0.61 -12.45
N LEU A 87 0.34 -0.07 -12.52
CA LEU A 87 0.38 -1.54 -12.56
C LEU A 87 -0.19 -2.15 -11.28
N SER A 88 0.21 -1.65 -10.12
CA SER A 88 -0.24 -2.16 -8.83
C SER A 88 -1.76 -2.12 -8.69
N ALA A 89 -2.37 -0.97 -8.91
CA ALA A 89 -3.82 -0.80 -8.80
C ALA A 89 -4.59 -1.61 -9.86
N HIS A 90 -4.06 -1.68 -11.08
CA HIS A 90 -4.67 -2.48 -12.13
C HIS A 90 -4.71 -3.98 -11.77
N VAL A 91 -3.57 -4.53 -11.36
CA VAL A 91 -3.46 -5.97 -11.05
C VAL A 91 -4.17 -6.30 -9.75
N SER A 92 -3.81 -5.64 -8.63
CA SER A 92 -4.26 -6.06 -7.29
C SER A 92 -5.65 -5.57 -6.90
N LEU A 93 -6.12 -4.47 -7.48
CA LEU A 93 -7.38 -3.83 -7.10
C LEU A 93 -8.45 -3.92 -8.19
N GLY A 94 -8.11 -3.58 -9.44
CA GLY A 94 -9.06 -3.59 -10.54
C GLY A 94 -9.36 -4.98 -11.08
N SER A 95 -8.38 -5.85 -11.13
CA SER A 95 -8.48 -7.19 -11.75
C SER A 95 -8.67 -8.31 -10.74
N TRP A 96 -7.96 -8.28 -9.62
CA TRP A 96 -7.97 -9.38 -8.64
C TRP A 96 -9.35 -9.71 -8.07
N PRO A 97 -10.23 -8.75 -7.69
CA PRO A 97 -11.55 -9.08 -7.18
C PRO A 97 -12.41 -9.83 -8.22
N ILE A 98 -12.26 -9.50 -9.51
CA ILE A 98 -12.97 -10.21 -10.60
C ILE A 98 -12.43 -11.65 -10.71
N PHE A 99 -11.12 -11.84 -10.61
CA PHE A 99 -10.51 -13.18 -10.59
C PHE A 99 -11.01 -14.02 -9.41
N ALA A 100 -11.04 -13.43 -8.19
CA ALA A 100 -11.32 -14.17 -6.96
C ALA A 100 -12.81 -14.43 -6.71
N PHE A 101 -13.68 -13.52 -7.14
CA PHE A 101 -15.12 -13.54 -6.79
C PHE A 101 -16.05 -13.50 -8.00
N GLY A 102 -15.52 -13.30 -9.21
CA GLY A 102 -16.31 -13.27 -10.44
C GLY A 102 -16.78 -14.64 -10.90
N THR A 103 -17.93 -14.67 -11.59
CA THR A 103 -18.37 -15.85 -12.32
C THR A 103 -17.46 -16.10 -13.53
N GLU A 104 -17.56 -17.26 -14.15
CA GLU A 104 -16.74 -17.56 -15.33
C GLU A 104 -17.03 -16.57 -16.48
N GLU A 105 -18.29 -16.20 -16.67
CA GLU A 105 -18.72 -15.22 -17.67
C GLU A 105 -18.10 -13.84 -17.37
N GLN A 106 -18.07 -13.41 -16.11
CA GLN A 106 -17.43 -12.17 -15.70
C GLN A 106 -15.92 -12.19 -15.93
N LYS A 107 -15.25 -13.31 -15.64
CA LYS A 107 -13.82 -13.47 -15.89
C LYS A 107 -13.51 -13.40 -17.40
N GLN A 108 -14.27 -14.09 -18.23
CA GLN A 108 -14.09 -14.05 -19.68
C GLN A 108 -14.34 -12.64 -20.23
N LYS A 109 -15.40 -11.97 -19.77
CA LYS A 109 -15.77 -10.64 -20.27
C LYS A 109 -14.82 -9.54 -19.80
N TYR A 110 -14.39 -9.58 -18.52
CA TYR A 110 -13.67 -8.48 -17.88
C TYR A 110 -12.23 -8.80 -17.56
N LEU A 111 -11.93 -9.95 -16.93
CA LEU A 111 -10.58 -10.28 -16.52
C LEU A 111 -9.65 -10.53 -17.71
N VAL A 112 -10.11 -11.25 -18.74
CA VAL A 112 -9.27 -11.57 -19.91
C VAL A 112 -8.72 -10.32 -20.59
N PRO A 113 -9.52 -9.31 -20.97
CA PRO A 113 -8.95 -8.08 -21.57
C PRO A 113 -8.10 -7.26 -20.59
N LEU A 114 -8.37 -7.31 -19.27
CA LEU A 114 -7.52 -6.70 -18.26
C LEU A 114 -6.16 -7.41 -18.18
N ALA A 115 -6.15 -8.73 -18.08
CA ALA A 115 -4.93 -9.52 -17.97
C ALA A 115 -4.02 -9.40 -19.20
N ARG A 116 -4.61 -9.21 -20.40
CA ARG A 116 -3.88 -8.94 -21.64
C ARG A 116 -3.39 -7.49 -21.77
N GLY A 117 -3.82 -6.60 -20.87
CA GLY A 117 -3.50 -5.17 -20.97
C GLY A 117 -4.25 -4.44 -22.11
N GLU A 118 -5.29 -5.04 -22.67
CA GLU A 118 -6.19 -4.42 -23.66
C GLU A 118 -7.10 -3.37 -23.02
N LYS A 119 -7.38 -3.55 -21.72
CA LYS A 119 -8.16 -2.65 -20.86
C LYS A 119 -7.45 -2.40 -19.55
N ILE A 120 -7.80 -1.30 -18.90
CA ILE A 120 -7.25 -0.92 -17.60
C ILE A 120 -8.35 -1.04 -16.54
N GLY A 121 -7.99 -1.60 -15.36
CA GLY A 121 -8.88 -1.74 -14.22
C GLY A 121 -8.66 -0.66 -13.16
N ALA A 122 -9.75 -0.31 -12.46
CA ALA A 122 -9.75 0.59 -11.32
C ALA A 122 -10.65 0.07 -10.19
N PHE A 123 -10.49 0.66 -8.99
CA PHE A 123 -11.17 0.23 -7.77
C PHE A 123 -11.77 1.43 -7.04
N GLY A 124 -13.09 1.50 -7.02
CA GLY A 124 -13.84 2.61 -6.45
C GLY A 124 -14.44 2.28 -5.08
N LEU A 125 -13.66 2.45 -4.01
CA LEU A 125 -14.10 2.23 -2.62
C LEU A 125 -14.29 3.55 -1.88
N THR A 126 -13.29 4.41 -1.86
CA THR A 126 -13.20 5.61 -1.02
C THR A 126 -14.23 6.68 -1.42
N GLU A 127 -14.89 7.27 -0.42
CA GLU A 127 -15.82 8.40 -0.56
C GLU A 127 -15.40 9.58 0.32
N PRO A 128 -15.95 10.78 0.13
CA PRO A 128 -15.62 11.94 0.96
C PRO A 128 -15.72 11.69 2.47
N ASN A 129 -16.73 10.92 2.91
CA ASN A 129 -16.98 10.58 4.31
C ASN A 129 -16.55 9.17 4.71
N ALA A 130 -16.03 8.36 3.77
CA ALA A 130 -15.65 6.95 3.97
C ALA A 130 -14.24 6.67 3.41
N GLY A 131 -13.21 7.09 4.15
CA GLY A 131 -11.81 6.82 3.89
C GLY A 131 -11.31 5.64 4.73
N SER A 132 -10.68 5.92 5.88
CA SER A 132 -10.24 4.90 6.84
C SER A 132 -11.42 4.10 7.41
N ASP A 133 -12.58 4.73 7.58
CA ASP A 133 -13.85 4.05 7.87
C ASP A 133 -14.55 3.67 6.54
N ALA A 134 -14.01 2.67 5.87
CA ALA A 134 -14.56 2.19 4.60
C ALA A 134 -15.98 1.58 4.72
N GLY A 135 -16.40 1.26 5.94
CA GLY A 135 -17.76 0.79 6.23
C GLY A 135 -18.84 1.88 6.15
N GLY A 136 -18.42 3.15 6.16
CA GLY A 136 -19.30 4.33 6.06
C GLY A 136 -19.69 4.68 4.62
N THR A 137 -19.62 3.77 3.65
CA THR A 137 -20.03 3.96 2.24
C THR A 137 -21.44 4.50 2.14
N GLU A 138 -21.64 5.60 1.39
CA GLU A 138 -22.92 6.30 1.17
C GLU A 138 -23.46 6.08 -0.25
N THR A 139 -22.62 5.74 -1.24
CA THR A 139 -23.06 5.38 -2.61
C THR A 139 -24.05 4.23 -2.54
N THR A 140 -25.19 4.38 -3.22
CA THR A 140 -26.30 3.41 -3.19
C THR A 140 -26.46 2.65 -4.50
N ALA A 141 -26.94 1.41 -4.42
CA ALA A 141 -27.34 0.59 -5.58
C ALA A 141 -28.71 -0.03 -5.31
N VAL A 142 -29.77 0.64 -5.81
CA VAL A 142 -31.16 0.24 -5.57
C VAL A 142 -31.55 -0.84 -6.58
N ASP A 143 -32.02 -1.98 -6.10
CA ASP A 143 -32.55 -3.05 -6.92
C ASP A 143 -33.85 -2.63 -7.66
N LYS A 144 -33.88 -2.73 -8.99
CA LYS A 144 -35.02 -2.43 -9.86
C LYS A 144 -35.58 -3.68 -10.55
N GLY A 145 -35.15 -4.86 -10.12
CA GLY A 145 -35.59 -6.14 -10.68
C GLY A 145 -34.61 -6.68 -11.72
N ASP A 146 -34.48 -6.03 -12.86
CA ASP A 146 -33.60 -6.42 -13.97
C ASP A 146 -32.19 -5.75 -13.89
N HIS A 147 -32.08 -4.68 -13.13
CA HIS A 147 -30.82 -3.96 -12.93
C HIS A 147 -30.74 -3.34 -11.53
N TYR A 148 -29.53 -2.87 -11.13
CA TYR A 148 -29.36 -1.95 -10.03
C TYR A 148 -29.25 -0.51 -10.53
N LEU A 149 -29.83 0.43 -9.80
CA LEU A 149 -29.68 1.86 -10.06
C LEU A 149 -28.62 2.41 -9.11
N LEU A 150 -27.44 2.73 -9.65
CA LEU A 150 -26.28 3.19 -8.89
C LEU A 150 -26.27 4.72 -8.82
N ASN A 151 -26.18 5.27 -7.62
CA ASN A 151 -26.12 6.71 -7.33
C ASN A 151 -25.09 7.02 -6.25
N GLY A 152 -24.33 8.10 -6.44
CA GLY A 152 -23.31 8.57 -5.49
C GLY A 152 -21.99 8.89 -6.17
N GLY A 153 -20.88 8.73 -5.48
CA GLY A 153 -19.57 9.04 -6.03
C GLY A 153 -18.42 8.43 -5.24
N LYS A 154 -17.27 8.35 -5.89
CA LYS A 154 -16.01 7.87 -5.29
C LYS A 154 -14.91 8.87 -5.55
N ILE A 155 -13.99 9.02 -4.60
CA ILE A 155 -12.87 9.99 -4.70
C ILE A 155 -11.52 9.28 -4.65
N PHE A 156 -10.49 9.95 -5.17
CA PHE A 156 -9.10 9.48 -5.18
C PHE A 156 -8.89 8.15 -5.93
N ILE A 157 -9.65 7.95 -7.01
CA ILE A 157 -9.60 6.67 -7.71
C ILE A 157 -8.43 6.62 -8.69
N THR A 158 -7.46 5.78 -8.38
CA THR A 158 -6.29 5.50 -9.23
C THR A 158 -6.72 4.87 -10.54
N ASN A 159 -6.06 5.26 -11.62
CA ASN A 159 -6.35 4.90 -13.00
C ASN A 159 -7.60 5.57 -13.61
N ALA A 160 -8.45 6.23 -12.83
CA ALA A 160 -9.55 7.02 -13.40
C ALA A 160 -9.00 8.36 -13.96
N PRO A 161 -9.47 8.83 -15.13
CA PRO A 161 -10.45 8.29 -16.05
C PRO A 161 -9.87 7.39 -17.17
N LYS A 162 -8.64 6.89 -17.02
CA LYS A 162 -7.96 6.05 -18.03
C LYS A 162 -8.46 4.61 -18.06
N ALA A 163 -8.98 4.11 -16.93
CA ALA A 163 -9.53 2.77 -16.81
C ALA A 163 -10.79 2.57 -17.67
N ASP A 164 -11.05 1.32 -18.03
CA ASP A 164 -12.21 0.86 -18.78
C ASP A 164 -13.21 0.10 -17.89
N THR A 165 -12.70 -0.59 -16.88
CA THR A 165 -13.45 -1.46 -15.97
C THR A 165 -13.20 -1.04 -14.53
N TYR A 166 -14.28 -0.89 -13.77
CA TYR A 166 -14.23 -0.40 -12.37
C TYR A 166 -14.91 -1.41 -11.46
N VAL A 167 -14.25 -1.80 -10.37
CA VAL A 167 -14.91 -2.50 -9.27
C VAL A 167 -15.38 -1.45 -8.26
N VAL A 168 -16.70 -1.32 -8.10
CA VAL A 168 -17.33 -0.24 -7.30
C VAL A 168 -18.16 -0.85 -6.17
N PHE A 169 -18.09 -0.24 -4.99
CA PHE A 169 -18.82 -0.67 -3.78
C PHE A 169 -19.95 0.30 -3.48
N ALA A 170 -21.14 -0.26 -3.23
CA ALA A 170 -22.34 0.54 -2.95
C ALA A 170 -23.27 -0.18 -1.96
N VAL A 171 -24.07 0.58 -1.24
CA VAL A 171 -25.08 0.08 -0.32
C VAL A 171 -26.28 -0.44 -1.11
N THR A 172 -26.57 -1.72 -0.99
CA THR A 172 -27.79 -2.37 -1.53
C THR A 172 -28.87 -2.50 -0.47
N THR A 173 -28.49 -2.70 0.81
CA THR A 173 -29.41 -2.84 1.93
C THR A 173 -28.99 -1.85 3.03
N PRO A 174 -29.72 -0.73 3.22
CA PRO A 174 -29.38 0.25 4.25
C PRO A 174 -29.56 -0.31 5.68
N ASP A 175 -28.99 0.38 6.63
CA ASP A 175 -29.17 0.17 8.09
C ASP A 175 -28.71 -1.16 8.67
N ILE A 176 -27.96 -1.98 7.91
CA ILE A 176 -27.36 -3.24 8.40
C ILE A 176 -25.81 -3.19 8.40
N GLY A 177 -25.24 -1.98 8.30
CA GLY A 177 -23.80 -1.73 8.31
C GLY A 177 -23.08 -2.37 7.15
N THR A 178 -21.87 -2.87 7.37
CA THR A 178 -21.02 -3.42 6.30
C THR A 178 -21.62 -4.61 5.56
N ARG A 179 -22.61 -5.29 6.14
CA ARG A 179 -23.35 -6.38 5.48
C ARG A 179 -24.34 -5.91 4.41
N GLY A 180 -24.60 -4.60 4.38
CA GLY A 180 -25.44 -3.98 3.34
C GLY A 180 -24.67 -3.51 2.10
N ILE A 181 -23.34 -3.65 2.10
CA ILE A 181 -22.48 -3.21 1.00
C ILE A 181 -22.27 -4.35 0.01
N SER A 182 -22.48 -4.07 -1.29
CA SER A 182 -22.25 -4.99 -2.40
C SER A 182 -21.18 -4.44 -3.35
N ALA A 183 -20.58 -5.31 -4.16
CA ALA A 183 -19.59 -4.96 -5.15
C ALA A 183 -20.15 -5.13 -6.57
N PHE A 184 -19.77 -4.21 -7.46
CA PHE A 184 -20.26 -4.17 -8.85
C PHE A 184 -19.12 -3.98 -9.82
N ILE A 185 -19.21 -4.59 -10.99
CA ILE A 185 -18.35 -4.31 -12.15
C ILE A 185 -19.06 -3.25 -13.00
N VAL A 186 -18.45 -2.08 -13.13
CA VAL A 186 -18.98 -0.94 -13.89
C VAL A 186 -18.06 -0.66 -15.08
N GLU A 187 -18.65 -0.40 -16.25
CA GLU A 187 -17.90 -0.12 -17.48
C GLU A 187 -17.90 1.39 -17.79
N LYS A 188 -16.76 1.88 -18.27
CA LYS A 188 -16.66 3.25 -18.79
C LYS A 188 -17.65 3.48 -19.92
N GLY A 189 -18.23 4.69 -19.93
CA GLY A 189 -19.14 5.11 -21.00
C GLY A 189 -20.60 4.73 -20.76
N TRP A 190 -20.95 4.06 -19.66
CA TRP A 190 -22.36 3.87 -19.32
C TRP A 190 -23.02 5.21 -19.02
N LYS A 191 -24.27 5.36 -19.45
CA LYS A 191 -25.03 6.60 -19.24
C LYS A 191 -25.15 6.91 -17.75
N GLY A 192 -24.80 8.15 -17.39
CA GLY A 192 -24.81 8.62 -16.00
C GLY A 192 -23.52 8.32 -15.22
N PHE A 193 -22.56 7.58 -15.80
CA PHE A 193 -21.22 7.41 -15.24
C PHE A 193 -20.28 8.46 -15.82
N GLU A 194 -19.83 9.37 -14.96
CA GLU A 194 -19.00 10.51 -15.31
C GLU A 194 -17.77 10.58 -14.40
N PHE A 195 -16.81 11.42 -14.79
CA PHE A 195 -15.59 11.68 -14.01
C PHE A 195 -15.63 13.12 -13.54
N GLY A 196 -15.32 13.32 -12.26
CA GLY A 196 -15.10 14.64 -11.68
C GLY A 196 -13.66 15.12 -11.87
N ASP A 197 -13.20 15.94 -10.95
CA ASP A 197 -11.90 16.60 -11.03
C ASP A 197 -10.74 15.60 -11.13
N HIS A 198 -9.78 15.90 -12.00
CA HIS A 198 -8.48 15.26 -12.04
C HIS A 198 -7.56 15.95 -11.04
N TYR A 199 -7.07 15.19 -10.07
CA TYR A 199 -6.30 15.77 -8.96
C TYR A 199 -4.88 16.19 -9.37
N ASP A 200 -4.51 17.41 -9.06
CA ASP A 200 -3.12 17.87 -9.07
C ASP A 200 -2.44 17.48 -7.76
N LYS A 201 -1.65 16.42 -7.80
CA LYS A 201 -1.10 15.76 -6.62
C LYS A 201 0.31 16.24 -6.28
N MET A 202 0.71 16.08 -5.04
CA MET A 202 2.07 16.32 -4.55
C MET A 202 3.10 15.42 -5.26
N GLY A 203 2.78 14.13 -5.43
CA GLY A 203 3.64 13.10 -6.02
C GLY A 203 2.85 12.10 -6.84
N ILE A 204 3.52 11.08 -7.39
CA ILE A 204 2.97 10.09 -8.32
C ILE A 204 2.13 10.76 -9.43
N ARG A 205 2.62 11.88 -9.94
CA ARG A 205 1.86 12.75 -10.85
C ARG A 205 1.63 12.11 -12.21
N SER A 206 2.47 11.16 -12.61
CA SER A 206 2.28 10.31 -13.79
C SER A 206 1.12 9.32 -13.66
N SER A 207 0.59 9.07 -12.45
CA SER A 207 -0.63 8.26 -12.25
C SER A 207 -1.88 9.11 -12.32
N SER A 208 -2.82 8.76 -13.21
CA SER A 208 -4.13 9.42 -13.29
C SER A 208 -4.97 9.10 -12.05
N THR A 209 -5.55 10.12 -11.43
CA THR A 209 -6.40 9.98 -10.24
C THR A 209 -7.55 10.97 -10.34
N ALA A 210 -8.79 10.50 -10.29
CA ALA A 210 -9.98 11.35 -10.42
C ALA A 210 -11.15 10.84 -9.58
N GLU A 211 -12.22 11.61 -9.56
CA GLU A 211 -13.50 11.23 -8.97
C GLU A 211 -14.30 10.38 -9.94
N LEU A 212 -15.13 9.47 -9.41
CA LEU A 212 -16.19 8.78 -10.13
C LEU A 212 -17.53 9.35 -9.66
N ILE A 213 -18.40 9.70 -10.60
CA ILE A 213 -19.73 10.27 -10.36
C ILE A 213 -20.78 9.34 -10.99
N PHE A 214 -21.75 8.92 -10.18
CA PHE A 214 -22.82 8.04 -10.61
C PHE A 214 -24.18 8.73 -10.45
N ASN A 215 -24.84 9.00 -11.56
CA ASN A 215 -26.17 9.61 -11.64
C ASN A 215 -27.12 8.67 -12.37
N ASP A 216 -27.91 7.90 -11.63
CA ASP A 216 -28.85 6.91 -12.15
C ASP A 216 -28.22 5.93 -13.14
N VAL A 217 -27.00 5.44 -12.82
CA VAL A 217 -26.29 4.46 -13.65
C VAL A 217 -27.00 3.11 -13.54
N LYS A 218 -27.45 2.58 -14.67
CA LYS A 218 -28.06 1.24 -14.74
C LYS A 218 -26.96 0.19 -14.79
N VAL A 219 -26.82 -0.57 -13.72
CA VAL A 219 -25.88 -1.68 -13.61
C VAL A 219 -26.64 -2.99 -13.79
N PRO A 220 -26.40 -3.78 -14.86
CA PRO A 220 -27.05 -5.06 -15.07
C PRO A 220 -26.86 -6.01 -13.88
N LYS A 221 -27.83 -6.91 -13.66
CA LYS A 221 -27.74 -7.89 -12.55
C LYS A 221 -26.52 -8.80 -12.63
N GLU A 222 -26.13 -9.17 -13.82
CA GLU A 222 -24.96 -9.99 -14.09
C GLU A 222 -23.64 -9.29 -13.76
N ASN A 223 -23.67 -7.98 -13.47
CA ASN A 223 -22.50 -7.21 -13.04
C ASN A 223 -22.34 -7.11 -11.52
N LEU A 224 -23.23 -7.72 -10.73
CA LEU A 224 -23.00 -7.94 -9.30
C LEU A 224 -21.80 -8.88 -9.12
N LEU A 225 -20.78 -8.43 -8.43
CA LEU A 225 -19.57 -9.22 -8.16
C LEU A 225 -19.71 -9.96 -6.81
N GLY A 226 -19.63 -11.28 -6.84
CA GLY A 226 -19.95 -12.14 -5.71
C GLY A 226 -21.45 -12.15 -5.40
N LYS A 227 -21.82 -12.02 -4.12
CA LYS A 227 -23.22 -11.98 -3.68
C LYS A 227 -23.56 -10.62 -3.08
N GLU A 228 -24.85 -10.28 -3.12
CA GLU A 228 -25.34 -9.10 -2.43
C GLU A 228 -24.98 -9.16 -0.92
N GLY A 229 -24.48 -8.04 -0.38
CA GLY A 229 -24.01 -7.93 1.00
C GLY A 229 -22.59 -8.45 1.26
N GLU A 230 -21.89 -9.02 0.27
CA GLU A 230 -20.50 -9.45 0.42
C GLU A 230 -19.46 -8.38 0.01
N GLY A 231 -19.88 -7.20 -0.44
CA GLY A 231 -18.99 -6.19 -0.97
C GLY A 231 -17.88 -5.77 0.02
N PHE A 232 -18.19 -5.55 1.29
CA PHE A 232 -17.19 -5.19 2.28
C PHE A 232 -16.14 -6.30 2.49
N LYS A 233 -16.57 -7.57 2.48
CA LYS A 233 -15.65 -8.72 2.56
C LYS A 233 -14.73 -8.77 1.34
N ILE A 234 -15.28 -8.54 0.14
CA ILE A 234 -14.53 -8.47 -1.11
C ILE A 234 -13.51 -7.32 -1.04
N ALA A 235 -13.92 -6.13 -0.57
CA ALA A 235 -13.04 -4.98 -0.43
C ALA A 235 -11.85 -5.27 0.51
N MET A 236 -12.10 -5.84 1.69
CA MET A 236 -11.04 -6.14 2.66
C MET A 236 -10.07 -7.20 2.13
N ALA A 237 -10.56 -8.26 1.51
CA ALA A 237 -9.72 -9.30 0.91
C ALA A 237 -8.87 -8.73 -0.25
N THR A 238 -9.42 -7.81 -1.02
CA THR A 238 -8.69 -7.10 -2.09
C THR A 238 -7.56 -6.26 -1.53
N LEU A 239 -7.83 -5.48 -0.49
CA LEU A 239 -6.84 -4.61 0.15
C LEU A 239 -5.70 -5.39 0.81
N ASP A 240 -5.94 -6.60 1.34
CA ASP A 240 -4.86 -7.44 1.87
C ASP A 240 -3.80 -7.75 0.79
N GLY A 241 -4.24 -8.04 -0.44
CA GLY A 241 -3.36 -8.22 -1.58
C GLY A 241 -2.72 -6.94 -2.11
N GLY A 242 -3.49 -5.84 -2.12
CA GLY A 242 -3.03 -4.53 -2.56
C GLY A 242 -1.89 -3.96 -1.72
N ARG A 243 -1.90 -4.21 -0.40
CA ARG A 243 -0.82 -3.79 0.51
C ARG A 243 0.56 -4.30 0.09
N ILE A 244 0.65 -5.51 -0.48
CA ILE A 244 1.91 -6.05 -1.02
C ILE A 244 2.40 -5.16 -2.17
N GLY A 245 1.50 -4.76 -3.08
CA GLY A 245 1.83 -3.86 -4.19
C GLY A 245 2.32 -2.50 -3.74
N ILE A 246 1.63 -1.87 -2.75
CA ILE A 246 2.06 -0.57 -2.22
C ILE A 246 3.37 -0.67 -1.45
N ALA A 247 3.59 -1.75 -0.72
CA ALA A 247 4.88 -2.00 -0.06
C ALA A 247 6.02 -2.13 -1.09
N ALA A 248 5.79 -2.84 -2.21
CA ALA A 248 6.74 -2.97 -3.30
C ALA A 248 6.99 -1.63 -4.02
N GLN A 249 5.94 -0.81 -4.21
CA GLN A 249 6.08 0.55 -4.75
C GLN A 249 6.93 1.43 -3.83
N ALA A 250 6.64 1.45 -2.53
CA ALA A 250 7.41 2.23 -1.57
C ALA A 250 8.88 1.80 -1.53
N LEU A 251 9.14 0.49 -1.55
CA LEU A 251 10.49 -0.07 -1.65
C LEU A 251 11.18 0.37 -2.95
N GLY A 252 10.49 0.31 -4.09
CA GLY A 252 11.03 0.73 -5.39
C GLY A 252 11.45 2.20 -5.38
N ILE A 253 10.57 3.11 -4.94
CA ILE A 253 10.87 4.54 -4.83
C ILE A 253 12.11 4.76 -3.94
N ALA A 254 12.15 4.11 -2.78
CA ALA A 254 13.28 4.20 -1.86
C ALA A 254 14.58 3.63 -2.45
N GLN A 255 14.50 2.52 -3.18
CA GLN A 255 15.63 1.90 -3.85
C GLN A 255 16.22 2.82 -4.92
N GLY A 256 15.38 3.45 -5.75
CA GLY A 256 15.81 4.41 -6.76
C GLY A 256 16.50 5.63 -6.14
N ALA A 257 15.93 6.17 -5.08
CA ALA A 257 16.51 7.30 -4.36
C ALA A 257 17.86 6.94 -3.72
N TYR A 258 17.97 5.75 -3.12
CA TYR A 258 19.22 5.22 -2.57
C TYR A 258 20.30 5.03 -3.63
N GLU A 259 19.98 4.38 -4.76
CA GLU A 259 20.93 4.15 -5.85
C GLU A 259 21.46 5.47 -6.39
N SER A 260 20.59 6.43 -6.62
CA SER A 260 20.95 7.78 -7.08
C SER A 260 21.86 8.50 -6.07
N ALA A 261 21.52 8.47 -4.77
CA ALA A 261 22.32 9.09 -3.73
C ALA A 261 23.69 8.42 -3.55
N LEU A 262 23.74 7.09 -3.67
CA LEU A 262 25.00 6.31 -3.60
C LEU A 262 25.96 6.72 -4.72
N GLU A 263 25.51 6.75 -5.97
CA GLU A 263 26.35 7.14 -7.10
C GLU A 263 26.81 8.60 -6.99
N TYR A 264 25.86 9.53 -6.74
CA TYR A 264 26.20 10.94 -6.51
C TYR A 264 27.27 11.12 -5.41
N SER A 265 27.17 10.38 -4.32
CA SER A 265 28.11 10.48 -3.20
C SER A 265 29.54 10.04 -3.54
N LYS A 266 29.70 9.12 -4.51
CA LYS A 266 31.00 8.66 -5.01
C LYS A 266 31.65 9.68 -5.96
N GLU A 267 30.84 10.44 -6.68
CA GLU A 267 31.30 11.41 -7.70
C GLU A 267 31.49 12.80 -7.15
N ARG A 268 30.59 13.26 -6.27
CA ARG A 268 30.62 14.62 -5.72
C ARG A 268 31.81 14.80 -4.77
N VAL A 269 32.67 15.75 -5.09
CA VAL A 269 33.86 16.08 -4.30
C VAL A 269 33.61 17.32 -3.45
N GLN A 270 33.86 17.23 -2.14
CA GLN A 270 33.96 18.34 -1.20
C GLN A 270 35.08 18.07 -0.18
N PHE A 271 35.72 19.11 0.32
CA PHE A 271 36.89 18.96 1.21
C PHE A 271 38.01 18.09 0.59
N GLY A 272 38.18 18.17 -0.74
CA GLY A 272 39.25 17.49 -1.48
C GLY A 272 39.05 15.99 -1.71
N LYS A 273 37.88 15.41 -1.38
CA LYS A 273 37.58 13.98 -1.56
C LYS A 273 36.09 13.75 -1.88
N PRO A 274 35.71 12.58 -2.46
CA PRO A 274 34.30 12.20 -2.61
C PRO A 274 33.56 12.29 -1.28
N ILE A 275 32.31 12.78 -1.30
CA ILE A 275 31.55 12.94 -0.06
C ILE A 275 31.24 11.60 0.62
N ALA A 276 31.21 10.49 -0.12
CA ALA A 276 31.11 9.13 0.42
C ALA A 276 32.27 8.77 1.40
N ALA A 277 33.41 9.45 1.31
CA ALA A 277 34.54 9.26 2.23
C ALA A 277 34.32 9.91 3.61
N GLN A 278 33.23 10.67 3.79
CA GLN A 278 32.83 11.19 5.09
C GLN A 278 32.09 10.11 5.88
N GLN A 279 32.57 9.76 7.08
CA GLN A 279 32.05 8.64 7.88
C GLN A 279 30.55 8.76 8.15
N SER A 280 30.05 9.97 8.44
CA SER A 280 28.61 10.20 8.67
C SER A 280 27.73 9.88 7.46
N LEU A 281 28.20 10.18 6.24
CA LEU A 281 27.51 9.83 5.00
C LEU A 281 27.60 8.34 4.70
N ALA A 282 28.78 7.72 4.92
CA ALA A 282 28.94 6.28 4.77
C ALA A 282 28.00 5.48 5.70
N PHE A 283 27.83 5.92 6.95
CA PHE A 283 26.90 5.29 7.89
C PHE A 283 25.44 5.47 7.45
N LYS A 284 25.06 6.66 7.00
CA LYS A 284 23.72 6.92 6.44
C LYS A 284 23.41 5.99 5.28
N LEU A 285 24.32 5.81 4.33
CA LEU A 285 24.15 4.89 3.20
C LEU A 285 24.03 3.42 3.66
N ALA A 286 24.78 3.01 4.69
CA ALA A 286 24.68 1.67 5.27
C ALA A 286 23.31 1.44 5.93
N ASP A 287 22.79 2.43 6.66
CA ASP A 287 21.46 2.38 7.28
C ASP A 287 20.36 2.31 6.23
N MET A 288 20.43 3.13 5.16
CA MET A 288 19.50 3.08 4.03
C MET A 288 19.48 1.68 3.39
N ALA A 289 20.65 1.12 3.06
CA ALA A 289 20.77 -0.21 2.48
C ALA A 289 20.16 -1.31 3.36
N THR A 290 20.38 -1.23 4.68
CA THR A 290 19.84 -2.17 5.66
C THR A 290 18.32 -2.10 5.71
N LYS A 291 17.74 -0.89 5.79
CA LYS A 291 16.29 -0.67 5.79
C LYS A 291 15.61 -1.22 4.54
N LEU A 292 16.19 -0.95 3.35
CA LEU A 292 15.69 -1.48 2.08
C LEU A 292 15.67 -3.01 2.06
N ARG A 293 16.71 -3.64 2.56
CA ARG A 293 16.79 -5.11 2.64
C ARG A 293 15.74 -5.68 3.59
N CYS A 294 15.53 -5.08 4.74
CA CYS A 294 14.48 -5.47 5.68
C CYS A 294 13.08 -5.34 5.07
N ALA A 295 12.79 -4.23 4.38
CA ALA A 295 11.53 -4.03 3.69
C ALA A 295 11.28 -5.11 2.63
N ARG A 296 12.29 -5.42 1.81
CA ARG A 296 12.20 -6.47 0.78
C ARG A 296 11.87 -7.84 1.38
N PHE A 297 12.49 -8.21 2.50
CA PHE A 297 12.18 -9.45 3.19
C PHE A 297 10.73 -9.51 3.67
N LEU A 298 10.18 -8.44 4.23
CA LEU A 298 8.78 -8.38 4.66
C LEU A 298 7.83 -8.52 3.49
N ILE A 299 8.08 -7.81 2.38
CA ILE A 299 7.24 -7.83 1.18
C ILE A 299 7.21 -9.23 0.57
N TYR A 300 8.37 -9.82 0.35
CA TYR A 300 8.46 -11.14 -0.30
C TYR A 300 7.94 -12.24 0.60
N SER A 301 8.09 -12.11 1.94
CA SER A 301 7.46 -13.03 2.88
C SER A 301 5.93 -12.98 2.81
N ALA A 302 5.34 -11.78 2.71
CA ALA A 302 3.89 -11.64 2.55
C ALA A 302 3.41 -12.18 1.18
N ALA A 303 4.19 -11.97 0.12
CA ALA A 303 3.89 -12.50 -1.22
C ALA A 303 3.96 -14.03 -1.26
N GLU A 304 4.94 -14.64 -0.61
CA GLU A 304 5.09 -16.09 -0.48
C GLU A 304 3.89 -16.72 0.26
N LEU A 305 3.47 -16.12 1.36
CA LEU A 305 2.28 -16.59 2.10
C LEU A 305 1.02 -16.52 1.23
N LYS A 306 0.86 -15.44 0.46
CA LYS A 306 -0.26 -15.29 -0.48
C LYS A 306 -0.24 -16.38 -1.54
N GLU A 307 0.92 -16.68 -2.13
CA GLU A 307 1.08 -17.72 -3.15
C GLU A 307 0.68 -19.10 -2.63
N HIS A 308 1.04 -19.40 -1.39
CA HIS A 308 0.69 -20.65 -0.72
C HIS A 308 -0.72 -20.67 -0.09
N HIS A 309 -1.57 -19.68 -0.40
CA HIS A 309 -2.92 -19.55 0.17
C HIS A 309 -2.95 -19.56 1.71
N ALA A 310 -1.85 -19.22 2.35
CA ALA A 310 -1.77 -19.04 3.80
C ALA A 310 -2.35 -17.67 4.21
N PRO A 311 -2.81 -17.49 5.46
CA PRO A 311 -3.16 -16.17 5.97
C PRO A 311 -1.97 -15.21 5.88
N TYR A 312 -2.16 -14.03 5.27
CA TYR A 312 -1.09 -13.05 5.04
C TYR A 312 -1.50 -11.60 5.35
N GLY A 313 -2.70 -11.39 5.88
CA GLY A 313 -3.23 -10.04 6.16
C GLY A 313 -2.38 -9.26 7.16
N MET A 314 -1.84 -9.90 8.19
CA MET A 314 -0.94 -9.27 9.15
C MET A 314 0.42 -8.94 8.50
N GLU A 315 1.00 -9.89 7.78
CA GLU A 315 2.31 -9.74 7.14
C GLU A 315 2.27 -8.68 6.03
N SER A 316 1.19 -8.61 5.25
CA SER A 316 1.02 -7.56 4.24
C SER A 316 0.88 -6.17 4.86
N ALA A 317 0.18 -6.07 6.01
CA ALA A 317 0.09 -4.83 6.78
C ALA A 317 1.45 -4.42 7.37
N MET A 318 2.24 -5.36 7.90
CA MET A 318 3.60 -5.12 8.38
C MET A 318 4.51 -4.65 7.24
N ALA A 319 4.47 -5.33 6.09
CA ALA A 319 5.26 -4.98 4.91
C ALA A 319 4.94 -3.57 4.43
N LYS A 320 3.65 -3.23 4.28
CA LYS A 320 3.19 -1.90 3.82
C LYS A 320 3.60 -0.81 4.80
N MET A 321 3.37 -1.00 6.07
CA MET A 321 3.71 -0.03 7.10
C MET A 321 5.22 0.25 7.11
N TYR A 322 6.03 -0.79 7.21
CA TYR A 322 7.48 -0.64 7.30
C TYR A 322 8.08 -0.07 6.02
N ALA A 323 7.71 -0.60 4.83
CA ALA A 323 8.25 -0.13 3.56
C ALA A 323 7.91 1.34 3.30
N SER A 324 6.69 1.79 3.62
CA SER A 324 6.29 3.18 3.42
C SER A 324 6.91 4.13 4.44
N ASP A 325 7.10 3.72 5.70
CA ASP A 325 7.79 4.53 6.71
C ASP A 325 9.26 4.74 6.28
N ILE A 326 9.98 3.67 5.90
CA ILE A 326 11.38 3.79 5.48
C ILE A 326 11.54 4.48 4.12
N ALA A 327 10.53 4.44 3.25
CA ALA A 327 10.59 5.15 1.98
C ALA A 327 10.69 6.67 2.19
N LEU A 328 9.96 7.23 3.14
CA LEU A 328 10.08 8.64 3.52
C LEU A 328 11.46 8.95 4.11
N GLU A 329 11.99 8.08 4.97
CA GLU A 329 13.31 8.27 5.58
C GLU A 329 14.42 8.23 4.52
N VAL A 330 14.40 7.21 3.66
CA VAL A 330 15.44 7.00 2.63
C VAL A 330 15.40 8.11 1.57
N THR A 331 14.22 8.51 1.11
CA THR A 331 14.10 9.58 0.12
C THR A 331 14.48 10.94 0.70
N ASN A 332 14.14 11.23 1.96
CA ASN A 332 14.61 12.40 2.68
C ASN A 332 16.14 12.43 2.78
N ASP A 333 16.75 11.31 3.12
CA ASP A 333 18.19 11.19 3.23
C ASP A 333 18.89 11.31 1.88
N ALA A 334 18.27 10.82 0.80
CA ALA A 334 18.78 10.99 -0.55
C ALA A 334 18.80 12.46 -0.98
N VAL A 335 17.72 13.22 -0.74
CA VAL A 335 17.68 14.66 -0.98
C VAL A 335 18.76 15.36 -0.16
N GLN A 336 18.94 14.98 1.11
CA GLN A 336 19.96 15.55 1.99
C GLN A 336 21.39 15.28 1.51
N ILE A 337 21.67 14.09 0.97
CA ILE A 337 22.98 13.73 0.39
C ILE A 337 23.29 14.58 -0.84
N TYR A 338 22.28 14.85 -1.68
CA TYR A 338 22.42 15.74 -2.82
C TYR A 338 22.59 17.21 -2.44
N GLY A 339 22.20 17.60 -1.22
CA GLY A 339 22.26 18.97 -0.73
C GLY A 339 21.35 19.91 -1.57
N GLY A 340 21.81 21.13 -1.83
CA GLY A 340 21.00 22.10 -2.59
C GLY A 340 20.58 21.64 -3.98
N THR A 341 21.38 20.79 -4.63
CA THR A 341 21.03 20.18 -5.93
C THR A 341 19.80 19.27 -5.82
N GLY A 342 19.73 18.46 -4.76
CA GLY A 342 18.60 17.55 -4.54
C GLY A 342 17.26 18.24 -4.22
N PHE A 343 17.30 19.53 -3.90
CA PHE A 343 16.12 20.34 -3.60
C PHE A 343 15.50 20.99 -4.86
N LEU A 344 16.17 20.89 -6.00
CA LEU A 344 15.72 21.49 -7.24
C LEU A 344 14.75 20.55 -7.98
N LYS A 345 13.64 21.11 -8.49
CA LYS A 345 12.77 20.39 -9.44
C LYS A 345 13.59 19.93 -10.64
N GLY A 346 13.33 18.72 -11.09
CA GLY A 346 14.09 18.07 -12.16
C GLY A 346 15.13 17.07 -11.67
N MET A 347 15.40 17.02 -10.37
CA MET A 347 16.19 15.96 -9.76
C MET A 347 15.29 14.79 -9.38
N ASP A 348 15.69 13.56 -9.73
CA ASP A 348 14.92 12.36 -9.43
C ASP A 348 14.65 12.19 -7.93
N VAL A 349 15.63 12.52 -7.07
CA VAL A 349 15.49 12.39 -5.62
C VAL A 349 14.41 13.33 -5.04
N GLU A 350 14.22 14.53 -5.63
CA GLU A 350 13.15 15.46 -5.26
C GLU A 350 11.78 14.86 -5.59
N ARG A 351 11.61 14.34 -6.81
CA ARG A 351 10.39 13.69 -7.26
C ARG A 351 10.08 12.45 -6.40
N MET A 352 11.06 11.58 -6.17
CA MET A 352 10.93 10.38 -5.36
C MET A 352 10.54 10.69 -3.90
N TYR A 353 11.02 11.80 -3.33
CA TYR A 353 10.60 12.26 -2.01
C TYR A 353 9.12 12.63 -1.98
N ARG A 354 8.61 13.34 -3.00
CA ARG A 354 7.18 13.65 -3.12
C ARG A 354 6.35 12.39 -3.35
N ASP A 355 6.81 11.49 -4.20
CA ASP A 355 6.14 10.22 -4.52
C ASP A 355 6.01 9.31 -3.31
N ALA A 356 7.04 9.24 -2.47
CA ALA A 356 7.05 8.39 -1.27
C ALA A 356 5.93 8.74 -0.29
N LYS A 357 5.51 10.02 -0.21
CA LYS A 357 4.56 10.46 0.81
C LYS A 357 3.22 9.73 0.75
N ILE A 358 2.67 9.48 -0.44
CA ILE A 358 1.37 8.84 -0.57
C ILE A 358 1.35 7.41 -0.06
N THR A 359 2.49 6.72 -0.08
CA THR A 359 2.59 5.30 0.32
C THR A 359 2.23 5.06 1.79
N THR A 360 2.32 6.09 2.65
CA THR A 360 1.89 6.03 4.05
C THR A 360 0.39 6.27 4.24
N ILE A 361 -0.32 6.69 3.19
CA ILE A 361 -1.71 7.16 3.27
C ILE A 361 -2.68 6.17 2.64
N TYR A 362 -2.52 5.86 1.36
CA TYR A 362 -3.50 5.04 0.64
C TYR A 362 -3.38 3.53 0.92
N GLU A 363 -4.39 2.77 0.48
CA GLU A 363 -4.61 1.35 0.83
C GLU A 363 -4.58 1.08 2.34
N GLY A 364 -5.15 2.04 3.09
CA GLY A 364 -5.13 2.10 4.54
C GLY A 364 -3.89 2.83 5.06
N THR A 365 -4.13 3.90 5.84
CA THR A 365 -3.03 4.66 6.44
C THR A 365 -2.15 3.78 7.31
N ASN A 366 -0.93 4.22 7.62
CA ASN A 366 -0.04 3.44 8.50
C ASN A 366 -0.61 3.26 9.91
N GLU A 367 -1.53 4.12 10.34
CA GLU A 367 -2.34 3.94 11.55
C GLU A 367 -3.30 2.76 11.39
N ILE A 368 -3.98 2.64 10.25
CA ILE A 368 -4.86 1.50 9.95
C ILE A 368 -4.03 0.20 9.83
N GLN A 369 -2.83 0.22 9.26
CA GLN A 369 -1.96 -0.97 9.28
C GLN A 369 -1.67 -1.42 10.72
N ARG A 370 -1.40 -0.48 11.64
CA ARG A 370 -1.20 -0.78 13.07
C ARG A 370 -2.46 -1.37 13.72
N VAL A 371 -3.65 -0.88 13.35
CA VAL A 371 -4.94 -1.48 13.79
C VAL A 371 -5.07 -2.91 13.30
N VAL A 372 -4.77 -3.17 12.01
CA VAL A 372 -4.81 -4.53 11.42
C VAL A 372 -3.84 -5.46 12.14
N ILE A 373 -2.58 -5.06 12.29
CA ILE A 373 -1.56 -5.85 12.98
C ILE A 373 -1.98 -6.14 14.42
N ALA A 374 -2.40 -5.10 15.16
CA ALA A 374 -2.81 -5.23 16.55
C ALA A 374 -4.01 -6.18 16.71
N SER A 375 -4.98 -6.13 15.79
CA SER A 375 -6.15 -7.01 15.82
C SER A 375 -5.78 -8.50 15.66
N HIS A 376 -4.76 -8.82 14.86
CA HIS A 376 -4.27 -10.18 14.72
C HIS A 376 -3.49 -10.66 15.96
N LEU A 377 -2.69 -9.77 16.56
CA LEU A 377 -1.88 -10.10 17.73
C LEU A 377 -2.69 -10.23 19.01
N ILE A 378 -3.68 -9.33 19.20
CA ILE A 378 -4.45 -9.23 20.44
C ILE A 378 -5.73 -10.07 20.36
N GLY A 379 -6.27 -10.30 19.16
CA GLY A 379 -7.56 -10.93 18.94
C GLY A 379 -8.74 -10.06 19.38
N LYS A 380 -9.95 -10.64 19.39
CA LYS A 380 -11.15 -9.94 19.87
C LYS A 380 -11.14 -9.87 21.39
N ILE A 381 -10.90 -8.70 21.94
CA ILE A 381 -11.20 -8.43 23.34
C ILE A 381 -12.72 -8.27 23.45
N SER A 382 -13.41 -9.22 24.09
CA SER A 382 -14.82 -9.07 24.40
C SER A 382 -14.99 -7.83 25.27
N LYS A 383 -15.81 -6.85 24.84
CA LYS A 383 -16.30 -5.81 25.74
C LYS A 383 -17.00 -6.57 26.88
N GLY A 384 -16.47 -6.48 28.10
CA GLY A 384 -17.12 -7.04 29.27
C GLY A 384 -18.57 -6.54 29.28
N ASN A 385 -19.53 -7.45 29.48
CA ASN A 385 -20.92 -7.10 29.67
C ASN A 385 -21.02 -6.05 30.79
N GLU A 386 -21.36 -4.82 30.44
CA GLU A 386 -21.78 -3.82 31.39
C GLU A 386 -23.17 -4.23 31.91
N GLY A 387 -23.29 -5.26 32.70
CA GLY A 387 -24.57 -5.74 33.20
C GLY A 387 -24.55 -7.16 33.76
N GLY A 388 -23.58 -7.46 34.58
CA GLY A 388 -23.57 -8.74 35.29
C GLY A 388 -22.37 -8.82 36.23
N SER A 389 -22.62 -9.10 37.52
CA SER A 389 -21.72 -9.16 38.66
C SER A 389 -20.24 -9.31 38.31
N ARG A 390 -19.44 -8.37 38.79
CA ARG A 390 -17.98 -8.42 38.74
C ARG A 390 -17.48 -9.80 39.23
N SER A 391 -17.23 -10.74 38.33
CA SER A 391 -16.26 -11.76 38.61
C SER A 391 -14.91 -11.06 38.69
N VAL A 392 -14.32 -11.00 39.85
CA VAL A 392 -13.00 -10.43 40.10
C VAL A 392 -12.04 -11.14 39.11
N ALA A 393 -11.56 -10.39 38.09
CA ALA A 393 -10.53 -10.87 37.23
C ALA A 393 -9.38 -11.37 38.14
N LYS A 394 -8.99 -12.63 37.99
CA LYS A 394 -7.83 -13.16 38.70
C LYS A 394 -6.67 -12.24 38.41
N LYS A 395 -6.09 -11.62 39.43
CA LYS A 395 -4.84 -10.87 39.29
C LYS A 395 -3.88 -11.74 38.50
N PRO A 396 -3.24 -11.22 37.44
CA PRO A 396 -2.20 -11.97 36.75
C PRO A 396 -1.16 -12.40 37.79
N ALA A 397 -0.67 -13.63 37.66
CA ALA A 397 0.40 -14.11 38.51
C ALA A 397 1.56 -13.12 38.49
N PRO A 398 2.22 -12.86 39.61
CA PRO A 398 3.35 -11.93 39.65
C PRO A 398 4.40 -12.39 38.63
N ILE A 399 4.80 -11.52 37.72
CA ILE A 399 5.91 -11.80 36.81
C ILE A 399 7.18 -11.76 37.68
N THR A 400 7.58 -12.91 38.17
CA THR A 400 8.84 -13.07 38.91
C THR A 400 9.98 -12.93 37.93
N GLY A 401 10.87 -11.93 38.16
CA GLY A 401 12.13 -11.75 37.42
C GLY A 401 12.24 -10.53 36.51
N VAL A 402 11.22 -9.69 36.38
CA VAL A 402 11.35 -8.44 35.60
C VAL A 402 11.78 -7.31 36.53
N ARG A 403 13.04 -6.86 36.41
CA ARG A 403 13.51 -5.63 37.06
C ARG A 403 12.87 -4.43 36.37
N LYS A 404 11.97 -3.72 37.03
CA LYS A 404 11.44 -2.43 36.55
C LYS A 404 12.53 -1.36 36.71
N ARG A 405 12.95 -0.75 35.62
CA ARG A 405 13.84 0.43 35.60
C ARG A 405 12.98 1.67 35.61
N GLN A 406 13.03 2.48 36.67
CA GLN A 406 12.40 3.78 36.72
C GLN A 406 13.46 4.85 36.53
N ILE A 407 13.28 5.73 35.54
CA ILE A 407 14.22 6.82 35.22
C ILE A 407 13.60 8.11 35.79
N PHE A 408 14.33 8.76 36.71
CA PHE A 408 13.99 10.08 37.23
C PHE A 408 14.73 11.15 36.41
N ARG A 409 14.07 12.27 36.12
CA ARG A 409 14.68 13.39 35.41
C ARG A 409 15.49 14.27 36.38
N ASP A 410 16.57 14.92 35.88
CA ASP A 410 17.35 15.88 36.61
C ASP A 410 16.46 16.98 37.23
N GLY A 411 16.57 17.20 38.55
CA GLY A 411 15.83 18.21 39.30
C GLY A 411 14.80 17.67 40.29
N GLU A 412 14.57 16.36 40.37
CA GLU A 412 13.72 15.82 41.45
C GLU A 412 14.48 15.69 42.76
N SER A 413 13.88 16.18 43.84
CA SER A 413 14.50 16.23 45.18
C SER A 413 14.83 14.80 45.65
N LYS A 414 16.08 14.60 46.16
CA LYS A 414 16.54 13.35 46.75
C LYS A 414 15.62 12.80 47.83
N ASP A 415 14.90 13.66 48.56
CA ASP A 415 14.00 13.31 49.62
C ASP A 415 12.69 12.68 49.11
N LYS A 416 12.20 13.15 47.94
CA LYS A 416 11.06 12.54 47.25
C LYS A 416 11.37 11.18 46.70
N VAL A 417 12.60 11.00 46.18
CA VAL A 417 13.06 9.71 45.67
C VAL A 417 13.21 8.71 46.79
N ALA A 418 13.79 9.11 47.95
CA ALA A 418 13.94 8.26 49.13
C ALA A 418 12.57 7.82 49.68
N ALA A 419 11.60 8.73 49.80
CA ALA A 419 10.27 8.42 50.26
C ALA A 419 9.51 7.47 49.34
N LEU A 420 9.68 7.61 48.02
CA LEU A 420 9.09 6.73 47.03
C LEU A 420 9.70 5.32 47.10
N VAL A 421 11.03 5.22 47.25
CA VAL A 421 11.75 3.94 47.38
C VAL A 421 11.32 3.18 48.65
N GLU A 422 11.12 3.88 49.77
CA GLU A 422 10.62 3.28 51.01
C GLU A 422 9.17 2.82 50.90
N ALA A 423 8.30 3.60 50.26
CA ALA A 423 6.91 3.22 50.02
C ALA A 423 6.82 1.97 49.13
N LEU A 424 7.64 1.89 48.09
CA LEU A 424 7.66 0.77 47.16
C LEU A 424 8.29 -0.51 47.75
N LYS A 425 9.24 -0.39 48.69
CA LYS A 425 9.77 -1.53 49.45
C LYS A 425 8.74 -2.12 50.41
N LYS A 426 7.88 -1.29 51.00
CA LYS A 426 6.76 -1.73 51.85
C LYS A 426 5.72 -2.56 51.07
N ASP A 427 5.57 -2.29 49.76
CA ASP A 427 4.67 -3.05 48.89
C ASP A 427 5.30 -4.32 48.27
N GLY A 428 6.49 -4.73 48.72
CA GLY A 428 7.13 -5.97 48.29
C GLY A 428 7.84 -5.87 46.92
N HIS A 429 8.17 -4.68 46.47
CA HIS A 429 8.90 -4.46 45.21
C HIS A 429 10.41 -4.30 45.48
N ASP A 430 11.24 -5.08 44.79
CA ASP A 430 12.70 -4.95 44.86
C ASP A 430 13.20 -4.00 43.75
N PHE A 431 13.86 -2.89 44.14
CA PHE A 431 14.35 -1.86 43.22
C PHE A 431 15.85 -1.65 43.39
N THR A 432 16.57 -1.63 42.28
CA THR A 432 17.91 -1.03 42.19
C THR A 432 17.80 0.34 41.55
N VAL A 433 18.09 1.41 42.30
CA VAL A 433 18.19 2.78 41.78
C VAL A 433 19.60 2.96 41.26
N GLY A 434 19.72 3.07 39.92
CA GLY A 434 20.97 3.56 39.29
C GLY A 434 20.92 5.09 39.29
N ILE A 435 21.81 5.73 40.05
CA ILE A 435 22.11 7.16 39.91
C ILE A 435 23.15 7.29 38.82
N PRO A 436 22.97 8.18 37.81
CA PRO A 436 24.00 8.41 36.79
C PRO A 436 25.25 9.00 37.34
#